data_3efdb4de9133c4fe128bb76fb2fbe1ad
#
_entry.id   3efdb4de9133c4fe128bb76fb2fbe1ad
#
_cell.length_a   1.000
_cell.length_b   1.000
_cell.length_c   1.000
_cell.angle_alpha   90.00
_cell.angle_beta   90.00
_cell.angle_gamma   90.00
#
_symmetry.space_group_name_H-M   'P 1'
#
loop_
_entity.id
_entity.type
_entity.pdbx_description
1 polymer ?
#
loop_
_entity_poly.entity_id
_entity_poly.type
_entity_poly.pdbx_seq_one_letter_code
_entity_poly.pdbx_strand_id
1 'polypeptide(L)'
;MIKNLKNVSHILFGRGCFDQLGEILAEKCRGRDSFVLFLVDDVFSQSPLRERLPLKTQDLLLWVNVDDEPKTAYVDELTQRTKDFSGNLPRGVIGIGGGSAMDIAKAVSLMLTNPGSSADYQGWDLVENPAVYHIGIPTIAGTGAEVSRTTVLNGPQKKLGINSNYTVFDQILIDPELTISVAAEQRFYTGMDCYIHCVESLHGTYLNAFAKSYGEKALCLCREVFLDGDPDSNDKMMMASYFGGMSIT
;
A
#
# COMPACT_ATOMS: atom_id res chain seq x y z
N MET A 1 -17.82 16.55 -15.73
CA MET A 1 -17.58 16.33 -14.27
C MET A 1 -16.15 16.71 -13.98
N ILE A 2 -15.89 17.57 -12.99
CA ILE A 2 -14.54 17.92 -12.54
C ILE A 2 -14.06 16.82 -11.58
N LYS A 3 -12.86 16.29 -11.82
CA LYS A 3 -12.21 15.30 -10.95
C LYS A 3 -10.96 15.94 -10.34
N ASN A 4 -10.78 15.78 -9.03
CA ASN A 4 -9.55 16.14 -8.34
C ASN A 4 -8.90 14.82 -7.88
N LEU A 5 -7.83 14.42 -8.57
CA LEU A 5 -7.14 13.17 -8.32
C LEU A 5 -5.81 13.47 -7.62
N LYS A 6 -5.58 12.86 -6.47
CA LYS A 6 -4.26 12.85 -5.83
C LYS A 6 -3.56 11.56 -6.21
N ASN A 7 -2.38 11.69 -6.77
CA ASN A 7 -1.48 10.58 -7.07
C ASN A 7 -0.36 10.50 -6.04
N VAL A 8 0.30 9.35 -5.96
CA VAL A 8 1.54 9.20 -5.21
C VAL A 8 2.58 10.21 -5.72
N SER A 9 3.19 10.94 -4.80
CA SER A 9 4.10 12.04 -5.16
C SER A 9 5.44 11.55 -5.71
N HIS A 10 5.94 10.42 -5.19
CA HIS A 10 7.23 9.86 -5.58
C HIS A 10 7.08 8.35 -5.81
N ILE A 11 7.56 7.89 -6.96
CA ILE A 11 7.54 6.48 -7.34
C ILE A 11 8.96 6.08 -7.65
N LEU A 12 9.45 5.06 -6.96
CA LEU A 12 10.70 4.40 -7.29
C LEU A 12 10.36 3.01 -7.83
N PHE A 13 10.77 2.74 -9.06
CA PHE A 13 10.48 1.49 -9.75
C PHE A 13 11.75 0.86 -10.31
N GLY A 14 11.92 -0.42 -10.07
CA GLY A 14 12.99 -1.24 -10.64
C GLY A 14 13.51 -2.29 -9.69
N ARG A 15 14.13 -3.33 -10.24
CA ARG A 15 14.69 -4.43 -9.48
C ARG A 15 15.79 -3.94 -8.54
N GLY A 16 15.73 -4.35 -7.28
CA GLY A 16 16.67 -3.94 -6.23
C GLY A 16 16.42 -2.53 -5.68
N CYS A 17 15.38 -1.83 -6.12
CA CYS A 17 15.12 -0.47 -5.62
C CYS A 17 14.77 -0.41 -4.13
N PHE A 18 14.36 -1.52 -3.53
CA PHE A 18 14.13 -1.66 -2.09
C PHE A 18 15.37 -1.26 -1.27
N ASP A 19 16.57 -1.55 -1.75
CA ASP A 19 17.81 -1.25 -1.03
C ASP A 19 18.08 0.26 -0.87
N GLN A 20 17.39 1.11 -1.65
CA GLN A 20 17.44 2.57 -1.50
C GLN A 20 16.57 3.10 -0.33
N LEU A 21 15.76 2.25 0.30
CA LEU A 21 14.88 2.67 1.41
C LEU A 21 15.65 3.35 2.53
N GLY A 22 16.85 2.85 2.88
CA GLY A 22 17.69 3.44 3.91
C GLY A 22 18.11 4.88 3.63
N GLU A 23 18.44 5.19 2.38
CA GLU A 23 18.81 6.54 1.93
C GLU A 23 17.60 7.48 1.93
N ILE A 24 16.46 7.00 1.44
CA ILE A 24 15.18 7.74 1.44
C ILE A 24 14.81 8.13 2.87
N LEU A 25 14.87 7.19 3.82
CA LEU A 25 14.56 7.45 5.22
C LEU A 25 15.58 8.40 5.88
N ALA A 26 16.86 8.29 5.52
CA ALA A 26 17.88 9.21 6.00
C ALA A 26 17.65 10.66 5.52
N GLU A 27 17.07 10.84 4.35
CA GLU A 27 16.71 12.15 3.82
C GLU A 27 15.43 12.70 4.44
N LYS A 28 14.35 11.92 4.41
CA LYS A 28 12.97 12.37 4.76
C LYS A 28 12.71 12.34 6.27
N CYS A 29 13.32 11.41 6.99
CA CYS A 29 13.07 11.16 8.40
C CYS A 29 14.23 11.60 9.30
N ARG A 30 14.79 12.81 9.08
CA ARG A 30 15.90 13.36 9.88
C ARG A 30 15.41 13.84 11.25
N GLY A 31 16.23 13.60 12.28
CA GLY A 31 16.01 14.10 13.66
C GLY A 31 16.61 13.16 14.69
N ARG A 32 17.14 13.72 15.83
CA ARG A 32 17.79 12.90 16.86
C ARG A 32 16.84 12.06 17.69
N ASP A 33 15.62 12.57 17.92
CA ASP A 33 14.60 11.93 18.77
C ASP A 33 13.42 11.40 17.93
N SER A 34 13.69 11.03 16.69
CA SER A 34 12.66 10.56 15.76
C SER A 34 12.84 9.07 15.48
N PHE A 35 11.73 8.35 15.44
CA PHE A 35 11.69 6.95 15.02
C PHE A 35 10.87 6.80 13.75
N VAL A 36 11.05 5.67 13.07
CA VAL A 36 10.24 5.23 11.94
C VAL A 36 9.46 3.99 12.37
N LEU A 37 8.20 3.94 12.01
CA LEU A 37 7.35 2.77 12.20
C LEU A 37 7.40 1.89 10.95
N PHE A 38 7.78 0.65 11.12
CA PHE A 38 7.70 -0.39 10.08
C PHE A 38 6.52 -1.32 10.39
N LEU A 39 5.58 -1.39 9.49
CA LEU A 39 4.45 -2.33 9.48
C LEU A 39 4.73 -3.34 8.36
N VAL A 40 5.19 -4.51 8.74
CA VAL A 40 5.65 -5.53 7.80
C VAL A 40 4.80 -6.78 7.94
N ASP A 41 4.31 -7.29 6.83
CA ASP A 41 3.59 -8.56 6.77
C ASP A 41 4.39 -9.67 7.49
N ASP A 42 3.75 -10.38 8.41
CA ASP A 42 4.43 -11.33 9.30
C ASP A 42 4.99 -12.56 8.57
N VAL A 43 4.55 -12.82 7.34
CA VAL A 43 5.14 -13.83 6.44
C VAL A 43 6.64 -13.59 6.24
N PHE A 44 7.09 -12.33 6.33
CA PHE A 44 8.51 -11.98 6.20
C PHE A 44 9.32 -12.06 7.48
N SER A 45 8.70 -12.41 8.61
CA SER A 45 9.38 -12.47 9.93
C SER A 45 10.57 -13.44 9.98
N GLN A 46 10.54 -14.48 9.15
CA GLN A 46 11.60 -15.48 9.01
C GLN A 46 12.24 -15.49 7.61
N SER A 47 11.97 -14.48 6.79
CA SER A 47 12.50 -14.39 5.43
C SER A 47 13.79 -13.55 5.36
N PRO A 48 14.60 -13.68 4.30
CA PRO A 48 15.77 -12.83 4.09
C PRO A 48 15.45 -11.33 4.02
N LEU A 49 14.22 -10.96 3.70
CA LEU A 49 13.78 -9.56 3.67
C LEU A 49 13.96 -8.87 5.04
N ARG A 50 13.78 -9.63 6.12
CA ARG A 50 13.99 -9.11 7.48
C ARG A 50 15.38 -8.50 7.69
N GLU A 51 16.41 -9.13 7.13
CA GLU A 51 17.80 -8.66 7.28
C GLU A 51 18.10 -7.43 6.39
N ARG A 52 17.29 -7.23 5.35
CA ARG A 52 17.40 -6.07 4.46
C ARG A 52 16.65 -4.83 4.96
N LEU A 53 15.85 -4.93 6.02
CA LEU A 53 15.15 -3.78 6.59
C LEU A 53 16.17 -2.79 7.17
N PRO A 54 16.17 -1.51 6.77
CA PRO A 54 17.14 -0.51 7.24
C PRO A 54 16.76 0.05 8.62
N LEU A 55 16.54 -0.86 9.59
CA LEU A 55 16.12 -0.54 10.95
C LEU A 55 17.25 0.11 11.74
N LYS A 56 16.93 1.17 12.46
CA LYS A 56 17.79 1.77 13.49
C LYS A 56 17.31 1.35 14.88
N THR A 57 18.18 1.49 15.88
CA THR A 57 17.88 1.04 17.26
C THR A 57 16.63 1.71 17.85
N GLN A 58 16.32 2.93 17.42
CA GLN A 58 15.16 3.69 17.89
C GLN A 58 13.87 3.40 17.09
N ASP A 59 13.94 2.66 15.98
CA ASP A 59 12.78 2.39 15.12
C ASP A 59 11.87 1.31 15.73
N LEU A 60 10.59 1.39 15.42
CA LEU A 60 9.60 0.41 15.83
C LEU A 60 9.25 -0.50 14.65
N LEU A 61 9.49 -1.80 14.83
CA LEU A 61 9.05 -2.82 13.89
C LEU A 61 7.86 -3.57 14.49
N LEU A 62 6.74 -3.57 13.77
CA LEU A 62 5.56 -4.39 14.08
C LEU A 62 5.31 -5.34 12.93
N TRP A 63 5.33 -6.64 13.22
CA TRP A 63 4.86 -7.65 12.30
C TRP A 63 3.34 -7.63 12.29
N VAL A 64 2.74 -7.49 11.10
CA VAL A 64 1.29 -7.41 10.95
C VAL A 64 0.74 -8.71 10.40
N ASN A 65 -0.24 -9.27 11.11
CA ASN A 65 -0.94 -10.45 10.64
C ASN A 65 -1.99 -10.04 9.60
N VAL A 66 -1.94 -10.69 8.44
CA VAL A 66 -2.83 -10.44 7.31
C VAL A 66 -3.57 -11.70 6.84
N ASP A 67 -3.60 -12.77 7.66
CA ASP A 67 -4.34 -14.01 7.38
C ASP A 67 -5.84 -13.74 7.23
N ASP A 68 -6.35 -12.81 8.05
CA ASP A 68 -7.69 -12.26 7.92
C ASP A 68 -7.65 -10.90 7.22
N GLU A 69 -8.77 -10.50 6.63
CA GLU A 69 -8.95 -9.14 6.12
C GLU A 69 -8.74 -8.10 7.24
N PRO A 70 -8.09 -6.94 6.96
CA PRO A 70 -7.78 -5.96 7.98
C PRO A 70 -9.03 -5.42 8.67
N LYS A 71 -9.00 -5.40 10.01
CA LYS A 71 -10.11 -4.95 10.86
C LYS A 71 -9.79 -3.56 11.46
N THR A 72 -10.82 -2.74 11.62
CA THR A 72 -10.66 -1.42 12.27
C THR A 72 -10.09 -1.56 13.68
N ALA A 73 -10.55 -2.53 14.47
CA ALA A 73 -10.03 -2.78 15.80
C ALA A 73 -8.53 -3.10 15.82
N TYR A 74 -8.03 -3.82 14.81
CA TYR A 74 -6.60 -4.14 14.69
C TYR A 74 -5.78 -2.90 14.33
N VAL A 75 -6.29 -2.05 13.44
CA VAL A 75 -5.67 -0.74 13.14
C VAL A 75 -5.58 0.12 14.39
N ASP A 76 -6.65 0.19 15.18
CA ASP A 76 -6.70 0.96 16.43
C ASP A 76 -5.70 0.42 17.45
N GLU A 77 -5.55 -0.92 17.57
CA GLU A 77 -4.54 -1.57 18.42
C GLU A 77 -3.12 -1.18 17.99
N LEU A 78 -2.79 -1.33 16.70
CA LEU A 78 -1.46 -0.98 16.17
C LEU A 78 -1.15 0.50 16.35
N THR A 79 -2.15 1.36 16.18
CA THR A 79 -2.04 2.80 16.43
C THR A 79 -1.72 3.09 17.90
N GLN A 80 -2.42 2.43 18.82
CA GLN A 80 -2.18 2.59 20.25
C GLN A 80 -0.79 2.09 20.65
N ARG A 81 -0.38 0.91 20.17
CA ARG A 81 0.97 0.37 20.39
C ARG A 81 2.05 1.35 19.90
N THR A 82 1.81 2.03 18.79
CA THR A 82 2.74 3.02 18.26
C THR A 82 2.82 4.25 19.16
N LYS A 83 1.68 4.74 19.66
CA LYS A 83 1.61 5.86 20.61
C LYS A 83 2.27 5.53 21.95
N ASP A 84 2.11 4.30 22.42
CA ASP A 84 2.70 3.83 23.70
C ASP A 84 4.22 3.63 23.61
N PHE A 85 4.75 3.38 22.40
CA PHE A 85 6.19 3.21 22.17
C PHE A 85 6.99 4.48 22.42
N SER A 86 6.44 5.63 22.05
CA SER A 86 7.10 6.93 22.21
C SER A 86 6.08 8.02 22.45
N GLY A 87 6.45 9.02 23.25
CA GLY A 87 5.65 10.24 23.41
C GLY A 87 5.59 11.13 22.16
N ASN A 88 6.34 10.78 21.11
CA ASN A 88 6.37 11.51 19.84
C ASN A 88 5.74 10.66 18.73
N LEU A 89 5.21 11.34 17.71
CA LEU A 89 4.79 10.66 16.48
C LEU A 89 5.99 10.13 15.69
N PRO A 90 5.87 9.00 14.98
CA PRO A 90 6.90 8.55 14.05
C PRO A 90 7.11 9.59 12.94
N ARG A 91 8.31 9.69 12.43
CA ARG A 91 8.64 10.54 11.27
C ARG A 91 8.19 9.94 9.94
N GLY A 92 7.94 8.65 9.94
CA GLY A 92 7.42 7.94 8.78
C GLY A 92 6.79 6.62 9.19
N VAL A 93 5.84 6.17 8.40
CA VAL A 93 5.20 4.85 8.49
C VAL A 93 5.51 4.09 7.20
N ILE A 94 6.13 2.94 7.32
CA ILE A 94 6.55 2.11 6.19
C ILE A 94 5.68 0.85 6.17
N GLY A 95 4.85 0.71 5.15
CA GLY A 95 4.05 -0.50 4.91
C GLY A 95 4.76 -1.43 3.92
N ILE A 96 5.00 -2.68 4.31
CA ILE A 96 5.64 -3.69 3.46
C ILE A 96 4.78 -4.95 3.46
N GLY A 97 4.27 -5.34 2.29
CA GLY A 97 3.43 -6.52 2.15
C GLY A 97 2.46 -6.45 0.99
N GLY A 98 1.40 -7.24 1.04
CA GLY A 98 0.31 -7.22 0.07
C GLY A 98 -0.72 -6.10 0.33
N GLY A 99 -1.86 -6.15 -0.35
CA GLY A 99 -2.92 -5.14 -0.23
C GLY A 99 -3.38 -4.89 1.21
N SER A 100 -3.56 -5.95 2.01
CA SER A 100 -3.94 -5.83 3.42
C SER A 100 -2.90 -5.07 4.26
N ALA A 101 -1.61 -5.35 4.05
CA ALA A 101 -0.52 -4.62 4.74
C ALA A 101 -0.47 -3.15 4.31
N MET A 102 -0.71 -2.86 3.01
CA MET A 102 -0.83 -1.49 2.50
C MET A 102 -1.98 -0.76 3.17
N ASP A 103 -3.15 -1.39 3.26
CA ASP A 103 -4.33 -0.80 3.88
C ASP A 103 -4.12 -0.54 5.37
N ILE A 104 -3.50 -1.47 6.11
CA ILE A 104 -3.14 -1.28 7.51
C ILE A 104 -2.18 -0.08 7.66
N ALA A 105 -1.14 0.01 6.83
CA ALA A 105 -0.16 1.08 6.90
C ALA A 105 -0.78 2.47 6.65
N LYS A 106 -1.65 2.58 5.65
CA LYS A 106 -2.42 3.80 5.38
C LYS A 106 -3.29 4.18 6.58
N ALA A 107 -4.08 3.22 7.08
CA ALA A 107 -5.00 3.48 8.17
C ALA A 107 -4.27 3.87 9.47
N VAL A 108 -3.19 3.17 9.84
CA VAL A 108 -2.38 3.52 11.01
C VAL A 108 -1.76 4.92 10.85
N SER A 109 -1.22 5.24 9.66
CA SER A 109 -0.64 6.57 9.42
C SER A 109 -1.66 7.71 9.60
N LEU A 110 -2.93 7.47 9.23
CA LEU A 110 -4.05 8.38 9.47
C LEU A 110 -4.40 8.49 10.96
N MET A 111 -4.54 7.35 11.65
CA MET A 111 -5.01 7.31 13.03
C MET A 111 -3.98 7.84 14.04
N LEU A 112 -2.74 7.98 13.64
CA LEU A 112 -1.72 8.64 14.44
C LEU A 112 -1.97 10.15 14.59
N THR A 113 -2.67 10.78 13.65
CA THR A 113 -2.95 12.23 13.62
C THR A 113 -4.43 12.56 13.77
N ASN A 114 -5.30 11.57 13.72
CA ASN A 114 -6.75 11.74 13.84
C ASN A 114 -7.26 11.02 15.10
N PRO A 115 -8.15 11.66 15.91
CA PRO A 115 -8.66 11.05 17.14
C PRO A 115 -9.75 10.02 16.87
N GLY A 116 -10.11 9.22 17.87
CA GLY A 116 -11.20 8.25 17.80
C GLY A 116 -10.77 6.91 17.24
N SER A 117 -11.71 6.15 16.71
CA SER A 117 -11.50 4.83 16.08
C SER A 117 -11.42 4.96 14.57
N SER A 118 -10.64 4.11 13.92
CA SER A 118 -10.61 4.02 12.46
C SER A 118 -11.98 3.69 11.85
N ALA A 119 -12.88 3.08 12.62
CA ALA A 119 -14.26 2.83 12.20
C ALA A 119 -15.06 4.12 11.98
N ASP A 120 -14.74 5.19 12.69
CA ASP A 120 -15.45 6.49 12.60
C ASP A 120 -15.16 7.20 11.26
N TYR A 121 -14.07 6.82 10.60
CA TYR A 121 -13.60 7.41 9.33
C TYR A 121 -13.99 6.60 8.09
N GLN A 122 -14.68 5.46 8.27
CA GLN A 122 -15.15 4.67 7.13
C GLN A 122 -16.21 5.46 6.33
N GLY A 123 -15.89 5.79 5.10
CA GLY A 123 -16.72 6.62 4.23
C GLY A 123 -15.88 7.48 3.28
N TRP A 124 -16.43 8.62 2.86
CA TRP A 124 -15.80 9.51 1.91
C TRP A 124 -15.41 10.83 2.57
N ASP A 125 -14.11 11.16 2.52
CA ASP A 125 -13.54 12.44 2.93
C ASP A 125 -13.88 12.88 4.38
N LEU A 126 -13.95 11.90 5.30
CA LEU A 126 -14.20 12.13 6.72
C LEU A 126 -12.92 12.45 7.53
N VAL A 127 -11.75 12.22 6.93
CA VAL A 127 -10.45 12.45 7.58
C VAL A 127 -10.12 13.94 7.56
N GLU A 128 -9.86 14.51 8.74
CA GLU A 128 -9.64 15.95 8.91
C GLU A 128 -8.15 16.34 8.86
N ASN A 129 -7.29 15.52 9.47
CA ASN A 129 -5.87 15.81 9.57
C ASN A 129 -5.04 14.97 8.59
N PRO A 130 -3.97 15.54 8.01
CA PRO A 130 -3.04 14.77 7.18
C PRO A 130 -2.46 13.58 7.92
N ALA A 131 -2.23 12.47 7.20
CA ALA A 131 -1.50 11.34 7.73
C ALA A 131 -0.04 11.71 8.08
N VAL A 132 0.58 10.90 8.93
CA VAL A 132 2.05 10.88 9.03
C VAL A 132 2.62 10.50 7.66
N TYR A 133 3.77 11.08 7.26
CA TYR A 133 4.47 10.70 6.04
C TYR A 133 4.57 9.17 5.93
N HIS A 134 4.17 8.62 4.81
CA HIS A 134 4.09 7.16 4.68
C HIS A 134 4.54 6.65 3.31
N ILE A 135 5.20 5.48 3.36
CA ILE A 135 5.75 4.79 2.19
C ILE A 135 5.09 3.42 2.06
N GLY A 136 4.62 3.10 0.86
CA GLY A 136 4.11 1.77 0.50
C GLY A 136 5.14 0.97 -0.29
N ILE A 137 5.35 -0.29 0.09
CA ILE A 137 6.26 -1.23 -0.58
C ILE A 137 5.50 -2.53 -0.83
N PRO A 138 4.82 -2.65 -1.98
CA PRO A 138 4.06 -3.85 -2.31
C PRO A 138 4.98 -5.03 -2.59
N THR A 139 4.64 -6.20 -2.04
CA THR A 139 5.35 -7.47 -2.25
C THR A 139 4.52 -8.47 -3.05
N ILE A 140 3.32 -8.10 -3.43
CA ILE A 140 2.40 -8.83 -4.32
C ILE A 140 1.85 -7.83 -5.33
N ALA A 141 1.74 -8.24 -6.58
CA ALA A 141 1.13 -7.46 -7.63
C ALA A 141 -0.34 -7.84 -7.85
N GLY A 142 -1.23 -6.87 -7.95
CA GLY A 142 -2.64 -7.12 -8.31
C GLY A 142 -3.63 -6.12 -7.76
N THR A 143 -3.64 -5.89 -6.45
CA THR A 143 -4.67 -5.07 -5.78
C THR A 143 -4.61 -3.58 -6.14
N GLY A 144 -3.42 -3.06 -6.49
CA GLY A 144 -3.20 -1.62 -6.69
C GLY A 144 -3.40 -0.77 -5.42
N ALA A 145 -3.40 -1.41 -4.24
CA ALA A 145 -3.61 -0.71 -2.97
C ALA A 145 -2.52 0.34 -2.70
N GLU A 146 -1.33 0.18 -3.26
CA GLU A 146 -0.21 1.11 -3.14
C GLU A 146 -0.48 2.48 -3.77
N VAL A 147 -1.45 2.58 -4.68
CA VAL A 147 -1.75 3.86 -5.37
C VAL A 147 -3.15 4.39 -5.08
N SER A 148 -4.04 3.57 -4.53
CA SER A 148 -5.42 3.96 -4.31
C SER A 148 -5.56 4.98 -3.17
N ARG A 149 -6.59 5.85 -3.28
CA ARG A 149 -6.99 6.74 -2.19
C ARG A 149 -7.91 6.09 -1.16
N THR A 150 -8.02 4.77 -1.20
CA THR A 150 -8.87 3.99 -0.30
C THR A 150 -8.02 3.06 0.54
N THR A 151 -8.38 2.91 1.81
CA THR A 151 -7.95 1.78 2.64
C THR A 151 -9.20 1.01 3.07
N VAL A 152 -9.26 -0.28 2.75
CA VAL A 152 -10.45 -1.11 2.94
C VAL A 152 -10.32 -1.91 4.24
N LEU A 153 -11.26 -1.71 5.15
CA LEU A 153 -11.23 -2.31 6.48
C LEU A 153 -12.58 -2.96 6.83
N ASN A 154 -12.53 -4.07 7.50
CA ASN A 154 -13.70 -4.66 8.16
C ASN A 154 -14.02 -3.86 9.42
N GLY A 155 -15.08 -3.05 9.34
CA GLY A 155 -15.62 -2.31 10.48
C GLY A 155 -16.56 -3.16 11.35
N PRO A 156 -17.10 -2.58 12.42
CA PRO A 156 -18.00 -3.28 13.32
C PRO A 156 -19.30 -3.78 12.66
N GLN A 157 -19.74 -3.12 11.59
CA GLN A 157 -21.01 -3.44 10.92
C GLN A 157 -20.80 -4.03 9.52
N LYS A 158 -19.79 -3.56 8.79
CA LYS A 158 -19.54 -3.96 7.40
C LYS A 158 -18.12 -3.64 6.97
N LYS A 159 -17.68 -4.27 5.89
CA LYS A 159 -16.46 -3.92 5.17
C LYS A 159 -16.69 -2.62 4.40
N LEU A 160 -15.87 -1.60 4.64
CA LEU A 160 -15.97 -0.31 3.98
C LEU A 160 -14.61 0.39 3.94
N GLY A 161 -14.40 1.18 2.89
CA GLY A 161 -13.17 1.97 2.76
C GLY A 161 -13.18 3.26 3.58
N ILE A 162 -12.01 3.65 4.06
CA ILE A 162 -11.71 5.05 4.40
C ILE A 162 -11.19 5.68 3.10
N ASN A 163 -11.94 6.61 2.54
CA ASN A 163 -11.59 7.26 1.26
C ASN A 163 -11.17 8.70 1.54
N SER A 164 -9.90 9.00 1.32
CA SER A 164 -9.35 10.32 1.55
C SER A 164 -8.12 10.57 0.69
N ASN A 165 -7.84 11.83 0.37
CA ASN A 165 -6.54 12.17 -0.22
C ASN A 165 -5.37 11.92 0.73
N TYR A 166 -5.62 11.83 2.03
CA TYR A 166 -4.59 11.56 3.04
C TYR A 166 -4.23 10.06 3.16
N THR A 167 -4.99 9.14 2.54
CA THR A 167 -4.62 7.72 2.47
C THR A 167 -3.59 7.43 1.36
N VAL A 168 -3.48 8.31 0.36
CA VAL A 168 -2.52 8.11 -0.74
C VAL A 168 -1.11 8.22 -0.19
N PHE A 169 -0.31 7.17 -0.38
CA PHE A 169 1.10 7.18 0.04
C PHE A 169 1.85 8.38 -0.53
N ASP A 170 2.74 8.96 0.27
CA ASP A 170 3.63 10.03 -0.19
C ASP A 170 4.68 9.49 -1.17
N GLN A 171 5.11 8.25 -0.94
CA GLN A 171 6.05 7.55 -1.80
C GLN A 171 5.74 6.06 -1.86
N ILE A 172 6.05 5.44 -3.00
CA ILE A 172 6.02 3.98 -3.15
C ILE A 172 7.32 3.48 -3.76
N LEU A 173 7.73 2.27 -3.33
CA LEU A 173 8.83 1.54 -3.93
C LEU A 173 8.26 0.27 -4.55
N ILE A 174 8.36 0.18 -5.86
CA ILE A 174 7.86 -0.95 -6.66
C ILE A 174 9.07 -1.77 -7.10
N ASP A 175 9.43 -2.77 -6.31
CA ASP A 175 10.55 -3.67 -6.57
C ASP A 175 10.06 -5.04 -7.02
N PRO A 176 10.18 -5.39 -8.31
CA PRO A 176 9.74 -6.69 -8.81
C PRO A 176 10.40 -7.90 -8.13
N GLU A 177 11.60 -7.73 -7.56
CA GLU A 177 12.28 -8.81 -6.85
C GLU A 177 11.55 -9.25 -5.58
N LEU A 178 10.80 -8.36 -4.95
CA LEU A 178 10.03 -8.69 -3.75
C LEU A 178 8.85 -9.64 -4.04
N THR A 179 8.47 -9.81 -5.30
CA THR A 179 7.36 -10.68 -5.71
C THR A 179 7.80 -12.08 -6.14
N ILE A 180 9.11 -12.34 -6.24
CA ILE A 180 9.63 -13.60 -6.80
C ILE A 180 9.24 -14.82 -5.94
N SER A 181 9.18 -14.65 -4.62
CA SER A 181 8.86 -15.74 -3.69
C SER A 181 7.36 -16.03 -3.54
N VAL A 182 6.50 -15.23 -4.17
CA VAL A 182 5.05 -15.42 -4.09
C VAL A 182 4.64 -16.71 -4.81
N ALA A 183 3.83 -17.55 -4.14
CA ALA A 183 3.34 -18.80 -4.71
C ALA A 183 2.57 -18.56 -6.02
N ALA A 184 2.73 -19.48 -6.98
CA ALA A 184 2.14 -19.33 -8.33
C ALA A 184 0.61 -19.12 -8.30
N GLU A 185 -0.10 -19.84 -7.43
CA GLU A 185 -1.54 -19.67 -7.24
C GLU A 185 -1.89 -18.27 -6.75
N GLN A 186 -1.17 -17.78 -5.76
CA GLN A 186 -1.40 -16.43 -5.22
C GLN A 186 -1.11 -15.36 -6.28
N ARG A 187 -0.04 -15.51 -7.05
CA ARG A 187 0.26 -14.61 -8.17
C ARG A 187 -0.85 -14.60 -9.21
N PHE A 188 -1.42 -15.77 -9.51
CA PHE A 188 -2.54 -15.88 -10.43
C PHE A 188 -3.79 -15.17 -9.87
N TYR A 189 -4.17 -15.43 -8.61
CA TYR A 189 -5.36 -14.82 -8.02
C TYR A 189 -5.25 -13.29 -7.94
N THR A 190 -4.13 -12.78 -7.47
CA THR A 190 -3.95 -11.32 -7.38
C THR A 190 -3.80 -10.67 -8.75
N GLY A 191 -3.18 -11.36 -9.71
CA GLY A 191 -3.13 -10.88 -11.08
C GLY A 191 -4.51 -10.86 -11.76
N MET A 192 -5.37 -11.84 -11.47
CA MET A 192 -6.76 -11.83 -11.93
C MET A 192 -7.56 -10.72 -11.26
N ASP A 193 -7.29 -10.40 -10.01
CA ASP A 193 -7.88 -9.24 -9.33
C ASP A 193 -7.58 -7.94 -10.09
N CYS A 194 -6.32 -7.72 -10.47
CA CYS A 194 -5.93 -6.60 -11.34
C CYS A 194 -6.71 -6.60 -12.67
N TYR A 195 -6.80 -7.76 -13.33
CA TYR A 195 -7.52 -7.88 -14.59
C TYR A 195 -8.99 -7.49 -14.45
N ILE A 196 -9.66 -7.99 -13.41
CA ILE A 196 -11.08 -7.69 -13.14
C ILE A 196 -11.27 -6.21 -12.81
N HIS A 197 -10.43 -5.61 -11.97
CA HIS A 197 -10.47 -4.17 -11.68
C HIS A 197 -10.40 -3.33 -12.98
N CYS A 198 -9.54 -3.72 -13.91
CA CYS A 198 -9.44 -3.01 -15.19
C CYS A 198 -10.71 -3.15 -16.02
N VAL A 199 -11.28 -4.37 -16.10
CA VAL A 199 -12.53 -4.61 -16.82
C VAL A 199 -13.67 -3.80 -16.22
N GLU A 200 -13.82 -3.80 -14.89
CA GLU A 200 -14.84 -3.03 -14.17
C GLU A 200 -14.68 -1.53 -14.40
N SER A 201 -13.44 -1.03 -14.29
CA SER A 201 -13.13 0.39 -14.54
C SER A 201 -13.51 0.81 -15.96
N LEU A 202 -13.17 0.00 -16.97
CA LEU A 202 -13.44 0.31 -18.37
C LEU A 202 -14.92 0.20 -18.77
N HIS A 203 -15.72 -0.55 -18.01
CA HIS A 203 -17.17 -0.66 -18.20
C HIS A 203 -17.98 0.19 -17.21
N GLY A 204 -17.31 0.84 -16.26
CA GLY A 204 -17.95 1.64 -15.22
C GLY A 204 -18.58 2.93 -15.74
N THR A 205 -19.62 3.38 -15.05
CA THR A 205 -20.34 4.63 -15.37
C THR A 205 -19.50 5.88 -15.16
N TYR A 206 -18.42 5.78 -14.42
CA TYR A 206 -17.50 6.90 -14.08
C TYR A 206 -16.24 6.93 -14.95
N LEU A 207 -16.23 6.17 -16.05
CA LEU A 207 -15.10 6.12 -16.98
C LEU A 207 -14.72 7.52 -17.44
N ASN A 208 -13.45 7.83 -17.32
CA ASN A 208 -12.86 9.09 -17.79
C ASN A 208 -11.56 8.80 -18.55
N ALA A 209 -10.96 9.82 -19.17
CA ALA A 209 -9.76 9.64 -20.00
C ALA A 209 -8.56 9.07 -19.20
N PHE A 210 -8.40 9.43 -17.93
CA PHE A 210 -7.33 8.89 -17.08
C PHE A 210 -7.58 7.40 -16.77
N ALA A 211 -8.76 7.07 -16.21
CA ALA A 211 -9.14 5.69 -15.91
C ALA A 211 -9.04 4.79 -17.16
N LYS A 212 -9.48 5.29 -18.32
CA LYS A 212 -9.38 4.58 -19.59
C LYS A 212 -7.93 4.29 -19.96
N SER A 213 -7.06 5.30 -19.94
CA SER A 213 -5.65 5.14 -20.32
C SER A 213 -4.91 4.15 -19.41
N TYR A 214 -5.15 4.23 -18.10
CA TYR A 214 -4.55 3.32 -17.13
C TYR A 214 -5.10 1.91 -17.28
N GLY A 215 -6.42 1.74 -17.37
CA GLY A 215 -7.07 0.44 -17.49
C GLY A 215 -6.69 -0.29 -18.78
N GLU A 216 -6.66 0.38 -19.92
CA GLU A 216 -6.23 -0.20 -21.20
C GLU A 216 -4.77 -0.67 -21.13
N LYS A 217 -3.87 0.13 -20.52
CA LYS A 217 -2.47 -0.27 -20.35
C LYS A 217 -2.32 -1.46 -19.41
N ALA A 218 -3.03 -1.46 -18.29
CA ALA A 218 -3.01 -2.56 -17.34
C ALA A 218 -3.52 -3.86 -17.97
N LEU A 219 -4.63 -3.83 -18.71
CA LEU A 219 -5.13 -5.00 -19.43
C LEU A 219 -4.13 -5.55 -20.46
N CYS A 220 -3.45 -4.67 -21.19
CA CYS A 220 -2.41 -5.08 -22.13
C CYS A 220 -1.30 -5.85 -21.40
N LEU A 221 -0.80 -5.31 -20.27
CA LEU A 221 0.25 -5.94 -19.48
C LEU A 221 -0.22 -7.28 -18.87
N CYS A 222 -1.43 -7.35 -18.32
CA CYS A 222 -2.00 -8.59 -17.81
C CYS A 222 -2.06 -9.67 -18.90
N ARG A 223 -2.45 -9.29 -20.13
CA ARG A 223 -2.51 -10.23 -21.26
C ARG A 223 -1.12 -10.76 -21.61
N GLU A 224 -0.12 -9.89 -21.68
CA GLU A 224 1.26 -10.30 -21.94
C GLU A 224 1.77 -11.29 -20.87
N VAL A 225 1.47 -11.05 -19.61
CA VAL A 225 1.86 -11.93 -18.50
C VAL A 225 1.15 -13.29 -18.56
N PHE A 226 -0.17 -13.29 -18.75
CA PHE A 226 -0.97 -14.51 -18.65
C PHE A 226 -0.97 -15.37 -19.90
N LEU A 227 -0.85 -14.77 -21.07
CA LEU A 227 -0.95 -15.49 -22.35
C LEU A 227 0.39 -15.72 -23.03
N ASP A 228 1.29 -14.75 -22.94
CA ASP A 228 2.52 -14.78 -23.73
C ASP A 228 3.73 -15.35 -22.95
N GLY A 229 3.59 -15.54 -21.61
CA GLY A 229 4.61 -16.20 -20.78
C GLY A 229 5.95 -15.45 -20.72
N ASP A 230 5.91 -14.12 -20.64
CA ASP A 230 7.08 -13.24 -20.71
C ASP A 230 8.04 -13.46 -19.52
N PRO A 231 9.36 -13.54 -19.75
CA PRO A 231 10.36 -13.68 -18.68
C PRO A 231 10.40 -12.50 -17.72
N ASP A 232 9.96 -11.31 -18.14
CA ASP A 232 9.83 -10.12 -17.28
C ASP A 232 8.43 -9.98 -16.63
N SER A 233 7.73 -11.10 -16.50
CA SER A 233 6.35 -11.13 -16.00
C SER A 233 6.14 -10.44 -14.65
N ASN A 234 7.13 -10.47 -13.74
CA ASN A 234 7.03 -9.77 -12.45
C ASN A 234 7.02 -8.26 -12.62
N ASP A 235 7.91 -7.71 -13.44
CA ASP A 235 7.98 -6.27 -13.73
C ASP A 235 6.69 -5.80 -14.39
N LYS A 236 6.21 -6.54 -15.38
CA LYS A 236 4.94 -6.24 -16.07
C LYS A 236 3.74 -6.35 -15.14
N MET A 237 3.70 -7.37 -14.28
CA MET A 237 2.58 -7.55 -13.35
C MET A 237 2.55 -6.45 -12.28
N MET A 238 3.69 -6.03 -11.76
CA MET A 238 3.77 -4.89 -10.83
C MET A 238 3.28 -3.60 -11.50
N MET A 239 3.67 -3.35 -12.75
CA MET A 239 3.17 -2.20 -13.50
C MET A 239 1.68 -2.31 -13.83
N ALA A 240 1.18 -3.52 -14.11
CA ALA A 240 -0.25 -3.75 -14.32
C ALA A 240 -1.04 -3.44 -13.03
N SER A 241 -0.56 -3.90 -11.88
CA SER A 241 -1.14 -3.59 -10.56
C SER A 241 -1.21 -2.07 -10.32
N TYR A 242 -0.10 -1.38 -10.55
CA TYR A 242 -0.04 0.09 -10.45
C TYR A 242 -1.09 0.77 -11.34
N PHE A 243 -1.11 0.45 -12.63
CA PHE A 243 -2.05 1.07 -13.57
C PHE A 243 -3.51 0.65 -13.29
N GLY A 244 -3.73 -0.61 -12.90
CA GLY A 244 -5.05 -1.10 -12.49
C GLY A 244 -5.59 -0.33 -11.29
N GLY A 245 -4.77 -0.17 -10.24
CA GLY A 245 -5.11 0.64 -9.07
C GLY A 245 -5.41 2.09 -9.42
N MET A 246 -4.64 2.70 -10.34
CA MET A 246 -4.90 4.06 -10.83
C MET A 246 -6.18 4.16 -11.64
N SER A 247 -6.63 3.08 -12.28
CA SER A 247 -7.85 3.09 -13.11
C SER A 247 -9.14 3.12 -12.30
N ILE A 248 -9.11 2.62 -11.05
CA ILE A 248 -10.27 2.54 -10.14
C ILE A 248 -10.28 3.64 -9.06
N THR A 249 -9.27 4.52 -9.04
CA THR A 249 -9.10 5.60 -8.04
C THR A 249 -9.82 6.93 -8.36
#